data_291fc6a5ffd227d883ce4aac9ea610bc
#
_entry.id   291fc6a5ffd227d883ce4aac9ea610bc
#
_cell.length_a   1.000
_cell.length_b   1.000
_cell.length_c   1.000
_cell.angle_alpha   90.00
_cell.angle_beta   90.00
_cell.angle_gamma   90.00
#
_symmetry.space_group_name_H-M   'P 1'
#
loop_
_entity.id
_entity.type
_entity.pdbx_description
1 polymer ?
#
loop_
_entity_poly.entity_id
_entity_poly.type
_entity_poly.pdbx_seq_one_letter_code
_entity_poly.pdbx_strand_id
1 'polypeptide(L)'
;MLSETFISRFDGRVLNIHPSLLPDYKGLNTHARVLADKKTHHGVSVHLVTAALDDGPLLAQMKLAVAPNDTETSLSERVLALEHQLYPAVITALAEDFVHVEGLNVRWSDTSRLRSITGGVVCFPPLD
;
A
#
# COMPACT_ATOMS: atom_id res chain seq x y z
N MET A 1 -0.74 -17.20 -3.39
CA MET A 1 -0.22 -16.75 -2.09
C MET A 1 1.09 -17.47 -1.78
N LEU A 2 2.07 -16.76 -1.24
CA LEU A 2 3.37 -17.35 -0.91
C LEU A 2 3.27 -18.21 0.35
N SER A 3 4.02 -19.32 0.39
CA SER A 3 4.07 -20.17 1.57
C SER A 3 4.87 -19.50 2.70
N GLU A 4 4.58 -19.90 3.94
CA GLU A 4 5.33 -19.40 5.10
C GLU A 4 6.81 -19.73 5.00
N THR A 5 7.16 -20.91 4.48
CA THR A 5 8.56 -21.30 4.28
C THR A 5 9.26 -20.35 3.32
N PHE A 6 8.61 -20.02 2.20
CA PHE A 6 9.16 -19.08 1.23
C PHE A 6 9.35 -17.70 1.87
N ILE A 7 8.33 -17.19 2.55
CA ILE A 7 8.37 -15.87 3.19
C ILE A 7 9.48 -15.81 4.23
N SER A 8 9.61 -16.83 5.08
CA SER A 8 10.65 -16.87 6.11
C SER A 8 12.06 -16.82 5.53
N ARG A 9 12.27 -17.48 4.37
CA ARG A 9 13.57 -17.46 3.69
C ARG A 9 13.95 -16.11 3.13
N PHE A 10 12.95 -15.32 2.71
CA PHE A 10 13.13 -14.04 2.05
C PHE A 10 12.62 -12.88 2.90
N ASP A 11 12.53 -13.08 4.21
CA ASP A 11 12.03 -12.05 5.13
C ASP A 11 12.79 -10.74 4.93
N GLY A 12 12.05 -9.64 4.87
CA GLY A 12 12.59 -8.30 4.59
C GLY A 12 12.94 -8.04 3.14
N ARG A 13 12.69 -9.00 2.23
CA ARG A 13 13.01 -8.87 0.80
C ARG A 13 11.82 -9.02 -0.14
N VAL A 14 10.67 -9.40 0.39
CA VAL A 14 9.46 -9.59 -0.41
C VAL A 14 8.49 -8.45 -0.12
N LEU A 15 8.12 -7.74 -1.18
CA LEU A 15 7.15 -6.65 -1.10
C LEU A 15 5.80 -7.14 -1.57
N ASN A 16 4.75 -6.55 -1.02
CA ASN A 16 3.41 -6.72 -1.53
C ASN A 16 2.67 -5.40 -1.54
N ILE A 17 1.75 -5.27 -2.46
CA ILE A 17 0.83 -4.14 -2.52
C ILE A 17 -0.57 -4.67 -2.24
N HIS A 18 -1.28 -4.02 -1.32
CA HIS A 18 -2.61 -4.43 -0.91
C HIS A 18 -3.61 -3.28 -1.18
N PRO A 19 -4.75 -3.56 -1.84
CA PRO A 19 -5.68 -2.51 -2.24
C PRO A 19 -6.61 -2.09 -1.09
N SER A 20 -6.04 -1.61 0.00
CA SER A 20 -6.76 -0.99 1.11
C SER A 20 -5.80 -0.15 1.94
N LEU A 21 -6.37 0.63 2.85
CA LEU A 21 -5.60 1.38 3.86
C LEU A 21 -5.39 0.46 5.08
N LEU A 22 -4.36 -0.38 5.02
CA LEU A 22 -4.06 -1.29 6.13
C LEU A 22 -3.85 -0.51 7.44
N PRO A 23 -4.27 -1.04 8.57
CA PRO A 23 -4.74 -2.39 8.84
C PRO A 23 -6.20 -2.68 8.47
N ASP A 24 -6.90 -1.72 7.89
CA ASP A 24 -8.29 -1.92 7.49
C ASP A 24 -8.36 -2.82 6.25
N TYR A 25 -9.42 -3.63 6.20
CA TYR A 25 -9.74 -4.47 5.03
C TYR A 25 -8.60 -5.39 4.59
N LYS A 26 -8.04 -6.12 5.53
CA LYS A 26 -7.12 -7.23 5.20
C LYS A 26 -7.87 -8.30 4.40
N GLY A 27 -7.13 -9.05 3.59
CA GLY A 27 -7.69 -10.13 2.81
C GLY A 27 -8.29 -9.67 1.48
N LEU A 28 -9.34 -10.35 1.03
CA LEU A 28 -9.91 -10.19 -0.30
C LEU A 28 -11.13 -9.26 -0.32
N ASN A 29 -11.53 -8.88 -1.54
CA ASN A 29 -12.76 -8.12 -1.81
C ASN A 29 -12.81 -6.77 -1.10
N THR A 30 -11.69 -6.06 -1.06
CA THR A 30 -11.58 -4.80 -0.33
C THR A 30 -12.51 -3.72 -0.88
N HIS A 31 -12.61 -3.60 -2.21
CA HIS A 31 -13.45 -2.57 -2.84
C HIS A 31 -14.94 -2.78 -2.50
N ALA A 32 -15.41 -4.01 -2.60
CA ALA A 32 -16.79 -4.32 -2.27
C ALA A 32 -17.10 -4.05 -0.79
N ARG A 33 -16.18 -4.42 0.10
CA ARG A 33 -16.34 -4.22 1.54
C ARG A 33 -16.32 -2.74 1.92
N VAL A 34 -15.43 -1.96 1.30
CA VAL A 34 -15.37 -0.50 1.53
C VAL A 34 -16.67 0.16 1.11
N LEU A 35 -17.22 -0.21 -0.03
CA LEU A 35 -18.50 0.32 -0.51
C LEU A 35 -19.67 -0.11 0.38
N ALA A 36 -19.69 -1.35 0.83
CA ALA A 36 -20.73 -1.85 1.72
C ALA A 36 -20.73 -1.10 3.06
N ASP A 37 -19.56 -0.74 3.56
CA ASP A 37 -19.39 0.01 4.81
C ASP A 37 -19.55 1.52 4.64
N LYS A 38 -19.80 1.99 3.42
CA LYS A 38 -20.00 3.41 3.09
C LYS A 38 -18.84 4.28 3.57
N LYS A 39 -17.61 3.80 3.41
CA LYS A 39 -16.42 4.56 3.76
C LYS A 39 -16.24 5.74 2.80
N THR A 40 -15.70 6.83 3.32
CA THR A 40 -15.43 8.03 2.51
C THR A 40 -14.07 7.99 1.84
N HIS A 41 -13.19 7.13 2.29
CA HIS A 41 -11.83 6.98 1.76
C HIS A 41 -11.47 5.51 1.60
N HIS A 42 -10.62 5.26 0.63
CA HIS A 42 -10.06 3.95 0.32
C HIS A 42 -8.64 4.18 -0.20
N GLY A 43 -7.90 3.14 -0.45
CA GLY A 43 -6.56 3.34 -0.96
C GLY A 43 -5.76 2.07 -1.12
N VAL A 44 -4.46 2.23 -1.00
CA VAL A 44 -3.49 1.19 -1.27
C VAL A 44 -2.34 1.28 -0.28
N SER A 45 -1.81 0.11 0.12
CA SER A 45 -0.67 -0.01 1.03
C SER A 45 0.40 -0.88 0.41
N VAL A 46 1.66 -0.45 0.52
CA VAL A 46 2.82 -1.26 0.17
C VAL A 46 3.50 -1.66 1.47
N HIS A 47 3.74 -2.95 1.64
CA HIS A 47 4.34 -3.48 2.86
C HIS A 47 5.32 -4.60 2.56
N LEU A 48 6.21 -4.87 3.53
CA LEU A 48 7.02 -6.08 3.48
C LEU A 48 6.15 -7.28 3.85
N VAL A 49 6.38 -8.39 3.15
CA VAL A 49 5.62 -9.62 3.40
C VAL A 49 6.22 -10.34 4.59
N THR A 50 5.36 -10.73 5.52
CA THR A 50 5.69 -11.61 6.64
C THR A 50 4.83 -12.87 6.57
N ALA A 51 5.02 -13.80 7.51
CA ALA A 51 4.18 -14.99 7.58
C ALA A 51 2.72 -14.68 7.92
N ALA A 52 2.47 -13.54 8.59
CA ALA A 52 1.11 -13.09 8.90
C ALA A 52 0.50 -12.36 7.69
N LEU A 53 -0.78 -12.61 7.43
CA LEU A 53 -1.49 -12.01 6.30
C LEU A 53 -1.59 -10.50 6.44
N ASP A 54 -1.05 -9.76 5.45
CA ASP A 54 -1.12 -8.30 5.35
C ASP A 54 -0.67 -7.56 6.64
N ASP A 55 0.28 -8.14 7.38
CA ASP A 55 0.70 -7.64 8.69
C ASP A 55 2.17 -7.19 8.73
N GLY A 56 2.85 -7.18 7.61
CA GLY A 56 4.24 -6.72 7.57
C GLY A 56 4.37 -5.21 7.75
N PRO A 57 5.61 -4.71 7.96
CA PRO A 57 5.82 -3.26 8.10
C PRO A 57 5.34 -2.49 6.87
N LEU A 58 4.58 -1.43 7.10
CA LEU A 58 4.13 -0.53 6.03
C LEU A 58 5.29 0.30 5.53
N LEU A 59 5.46 0.33 4.21
CA LEU A 59 6.46 1.18 3.57
C LEU A 59 5.84 2.46 3.05
N ALA A 60 4.64 2.38 2.45
CA ALA A 60 3.93 3.55 1.95
C ALA A 60 2.44 3.26 1.85
N GLN A 61 1.64 4.33 1.98
CA GLN A 61 0.19 4.27 1.79
C GLN A 61 -0.28 5.50 1.05
N MET A 62 -1.26 5.31 0.17
CA MET A 62 -1.98 6.40 -0.48
C MET A 62 -3.47 6.22 -0.32
N LYS A 63 -4.19 7.33 -0.14
CA LYS A 63 -5.65 7.33 -0.04
C LYS A 63 -6.27 8.12 -1.17
N LEU A 64 -7.50 7.76 -1.51
CA LEU A 64 -8.36 8.52 -2.41
C LEU A 64 -9.76 8.62 -1.81
N ALA A 65 -10.51 9.61 -2.26
CA ALA A 65 -11.90 9.77 -1.83
C ALA A 65 -12.80 8.81 -2.61
N VAL A 66 -13.72 8.16 -1.90
CA VAL A 66 -14.76 7.35 -2.53
C VAL A 66 -15.88 8.29 -2.97
N ALA A 67 -16.20 8.27 -4.26
CA ALA A 67 -17.29 9.09 -4.78
C ALA A 67 -18.66 8.46 -4.44
N PRO A 68 -19.71 9.29 -4.25
CA PRO A 68 -21.04 8.74 -3.92
C PRO A 68 -21.59 7.77 -4.95
N ASN A 69 -21.16 7.90 -6.22
CA ASN A 69 -21.59 7.05 -7.31
C ASN A 69 -20.58 5.97 -7.70
N ASP A 70 -19.54 5.76 -6.89
CA ASP A 70 -18.57 4.71 -7.19
C ASP A 70 -19.20 3.33 -7.14
N THR A 71 -18.84 2.52 -8.13
CA THR A 71 -19.11 1.10 -8.16
C THR A 71 -17.84 0.34 -7.78
N GLU A 72 -17.95 -0.96 -7.57
CA GLU A 72 -16.77 -1.80 -7.34
C GLU A 72 -15.77 -1.66 -8.50
N THR A 73 -16.25 -1.63 -9.74
CA THR A 73 -15.41 -1.48 -10.93
C THR A 73 -14.71 -0.12 -10.97
N SER A 74 -15.45 0.98 -10.80
CA SER A 74 -14.87 2.32 -10.88
C SER A 74 -13.86 2.55 -9.75
N LEU A 75 -14.16 2.09 -8.55
CA LEU A 75 -13.27 2.22 -7.40
C LEU A 75 -11.99 1.40 -7.60
N SER A 76 -12.14 0.14 -8.05
CA SER A 76 -10.97 -0.73 -8.29
C SER A 76 -10.06 -0.17 -9.37
N GLU A 77 -10.60 0.43 -10.43
CA GLU A 77 -9.80 1.05 -11.49
C GLU A 77 -8.97 2.23 -10.96
N ARG A 78 -9.56 3.07 -10.11
CA ARG A 78 -8.86 4.21 -9.53
C ARG A 78 -7.78 3.77 -8.54
N VAL A 79 -8.06 2.74 -7.73
CA VAL A 79 -7.07 2.16 -6.82
C VAL A 79 -5.93 1.53 -7.61
N LEU A 80 -6.25 0.81 -8.70
CA LEU A 80 -5.22 0.20 -9.54
C LEU A 80 -4.29 1.24 -10.16
N ALA A 81 -4.83 2.40 -10.56
CA ALA A 81 -4.02 3.50 -11.08
C ALA A 81 -3.04 4.02 -10.02
N LEU A 82 -3.44 4.06 -8.75
CA LEU A 82 -2.52 4.39 -7.66
C LEU A 82 -1.46 3.31 -7.45
N GLU A 83 -1.85 2.04 -7.52
CA GLU A 83 -0.92 0.93 -7.37
C GLU A 83 0.19 1.00 -8.41
N HIS A 84 -0.15 1.28 -9.66
CA HIS A 84 0.81 1.35 -10.77
C HIS A 84 1.81 2.49 -10.64
N GLN A 85 1.50 3.49 -9.85
CA GLN A 85 2.42 4.59 -9.56
C GLN A 85 3.20 4.36 -8.26
N LEU A 86 2.51 3.91 -7.22
CA LEU A 86 3.10 3.78 -5.90
C LEU A 86 4.12 2.64 -5.82
N TYR A 87 3.79 1.48 -6.39
CA TYR A 87 4.63 0.31 -6.27
C TYR A 87 6.02 0.51 -6.89
N PRO A 88 6.13 1.00 -8.15
CA PRO A 88 7.45 1.29 -8.73
C PRO A 88 8.22 2.36 -7.96
N ALA A 89 7.52 3.36 -7.42
CA ALA A 89 8.18 4.41 -6.65
C ALA A 89 8.82 3.86 -5.36
N VAL A 90 8.13 2.94 -4.68
CA VAL A 90 8.65 2.30 -3.46
C VAL A 90 9.82 1.38 -3.80
N ILE A 91 9.69 0.57 -4.86
CA ILE A 91 10.77 -0.33 -5.29
C ILE A 91 12.04 0.46 -5.59
N THR A 92 11.91 1.55 -6.34
CA THR A 92 13.05 2.39 -6.69
C THR A 92 13.66 3.04 -5.44
N ALA A 93 12.83 3.52 -4.53
CA ALA A 93 13.32 4.10 -3.28
C ALA A 93 14.10 3.10 -2.44
N LEU A 94 13.64 1.84 -2.39
CA LEU A 94 14.37 0.77 -1.70
C LEU A 94 15.72 0.51 -2.37
N ALA A 95 15.74 0.44 -3.69
CA ALA A 95 16.96 0.19 -4.45
C ALA A 95 17.98 1.32 -4.29
N GLU A 96 17.52 2.54 -4.06
CA GLU A 96 18.38 3.73 -3.87
C GLU A 96 18.64 4.04 -2.40
N ASP A 97 18.23 3.17 -1.47
CA ASP A 97 18.41 3.32 -0.02
C ASP A 97 17.72 4.57 0.56
N PHE A 98 16.59 4.98 -0.01
CA PHE A 98 15.81 6.11 0.50
C PHE A 98 14.75 5.72 1.53
N VAL A 99 14.51 4.42 1.70
CA VAL A 99 13.62 3.92 2.74
C VAL A 99 14.35 2.84 3.52
N HIS A 100 14.29 2.94 4.85
CA HIS A 100 15.01 2.05 5.75
C HIS A 100 14.02 1.36 6.68
N VAL A 101 14.16 0.04 6.79
CA VAL A 101 13.29 -0.79 7.62
C VAL A 101 14.12 -1.45 8.72
N GLU A 102 13.71 -1.27 9.96
CA GLU A 102 14.32 -1.89 11.12
C GLU A 102 13.22 -2.44 12.02
N GLY A 103 13.03 -3.77 11.97
CA GLY A 103 11.89 -4.40 12.62
C GLY A 103 10.58 -3.92 12.00
N LEU A 104 9.72 -3.30 12.81
CA LEU A 104 8.47 -2.70 12.33
C LEU A 104 8.62 -1.19 12.08
N ASN A 105 9.81 -0.64 12.30
CA ASN A 105 10.07 0.78 12.08
C ASN A 105 10.47 1.03 10.64
N VAL A 106 9.83 1.98 10.01
CA VAL A 106 10.08 2.37 8.63
C VAL A 106 10.43 3.86 8.60
N ARG A 107 11.57 4.19 7.99
CA ARG A 107 12.04 5.57 7.90
C ARG A 107 12.40 5.91 6.47
N TRP A 108 11.89 7.03 5.99
CA TRP A 108 12.22 7.57 4.67
C TRP A 108 13.22 8.70 4.82
N SER A 109 14.33 8.61 4.09
CA SER A 109 15.31 9.70 4.01
C SER A 109 15.03 10.65 2.85
N ASP A 110 14.33 10.17 1.80
CA ASP A 110 13.95 10.97 0.64
C ASP A 110 12.60 10.49 0.12
N THR A 111 11.60 11.36 0.12
CA THR A 111 10.23 11.07 -0.32
C THR A 111 9.89 11.66 -1.69
N SER A 112 10.88 12.21 -2.41
CA SER A 112 10.64 12.95 -3.64
C SER A 112 9.88 12.15 -4.70
N ARG A 113 10.13 10.84 -4.81
CA ARG A 113 9.42 9.99 -5.77
C ARG A 113 7.94 9.83 -5.46
N LEU A 114 7.55 9.96 -4.19
CA LEU A 114 6.15 9.85 -3.80
C LEU A 114 5.38 11.14 -4.09
N ARG A 115 6.06 12.27 -4.13
CA ARG A 115 5.42 13.59 -4.29
C ARG A 115 4.85 13.82 -5.68
N SER A 116 5.33 13.08 -6.68
CA SER A 116 4.87 13.24 -8.07
C SER A 116 3.68 12.34 -8.43
N ILE A 117 3.24 11.47 -7.51
CA ILE A 117 2.11 10.57 -7.77
C ILE A 117 0.80 11.37 -7.75
N THR A 118 -0.08 11.05 -8.71
CA THR A 118 -1.37 11.72 -8.87
C THR A 118 -2.52 10.74 -8.68
N GLY A 119 -3.71 11.28 -8.42
CA GLY A 119 -4.92 10.48 -8.26
C GLY A 119 -5.26 10.14 -6.82
N GLY A 120 -4.39 10.52 -5.87
CA GLY A 120 -4.59 10.29 -4.45
C GLY A 120 -3.59 11.08 -3.63
N VAL A 121 -3.61 10.86 -2.33
CA VAL A 121 -2.76 11.58 -1.36
C VAL A 121 -1.93 10.56 -0.59
N VAL A 122 -0.64 10.81 -0.48
CA VAL A 122 0.24 9.97 0.36
C VAL A 122 -0.11 10.22 1.82
N CYS A 123 -0.49 9.17 2.52
CA CYS A 123 -0.81 9.25 3.95
C CYS A 123 0.23 8.55 4.83
N PHE A 124 1.15 7.80 4.24
CA PHE A 124 2.34 7.30 4.90
C PHE A 124 3.44 7.10 3.84
N PRO A 125 4.69 7.55 4.05
CA PRO A 125 5.14 8.37 5.17
C PRO A 125 4.50 9.76 5.15
N PRO A 126 4.49 10.48 6.28
CA PRO A 126 3.98 11.86 6.28
C PRO A 126 4.86 12.73 5.38
N LEU A 127 4.24 13.49 4.49
CA LEU A 127 4.93 14.43 3.62
C LEU A 127 4.73 15.85 4.16
N ASP A 128 5.82 16.59 4.23
CA ASP A 128 5.78 17.99 4.67
C ASP A 128 5.38 18.91 3.53
#